data_5a7ee3aa45c6f4500bdbe9dcfa37161f
#
_entry.id   5a7ee3aa45c6f4500bdbe9dcfa37161f
#
_cell.length_a   1.000
_cell.length_b   1.000
_cell.length_c   1.000
_cell.angle_alpha   90.00
_cell.angle_beta   90.00
_cell.angle_gamma   90.00
#
_symmetry.space_group_name_H-M   'P 1'
#
loop_
_entity.id
_entity.type
_entity.pdbx_description
1 polymer ?
#
loop_
_entity_poly.entity_id
_entity_poly.type
_entity_poly.pdbx_seq_one_letter_code
_entity_poly.pdbx_strand_id
1 'polypeptide(L)'
;MTPVEALERVVHCLDRANEIGFKTKAFVRALDVVRSTPAEQIADRAAHGTLTELDGIGESSATVIMQALAGESAYLDTLEQRTRVPITPDGQRYRDALRGDCHLHSRWSDGGATIEAMARTAHSLGHDYIVLTDHSARLTIAHGLQRDRVLAQLDDVVVLNQRLAPFRILTGIEVDILEDGSLDLDDDMLGQLDVVVASVHSKLRMDHDRMTERMVAAVRSPHVDILGHCTGRLIGKRPESSFDIDRVFAACVDNRTAVELNCRPERLDPPRAMLDRAIALGCHFSISSDAHAIGQLEWQLFGCDRAAERGVPIERIINTWSADDLLAWTHTH
;
A
#
# COMPACT_ATOMS: atom_id res chain seq x y z
N MET A 1 4.10 -23.52 15.36
CA MET A 1 4.67 -22.28 14.77
C MET A 1 6.16 -22.26 15.07
N THR A 2 7.00 -22.07 14.08
CA THR A 2 8.44 -21.93 14.27
C THR A 2 8.82 -20.54 14.81
N PRO A 3 10.01 -20.36 15.42
CA PRO A 3 10.50 -19.03 15.81
C PRO A 3 10.53 -18.01 14.68
N VAL A 4 10.87 -18.43 13.46
CA VAL A 4 10.85 -17.57 12.26
C VAL A 4 9.43 -17.07 11.98
N GLU A 5 8.45 -17.98 11.87
CA GLU A 5 7.05 -17.65 11.64
C GLU A 5 6.48 -16.74 12.73
N ALA A 6 6.84 -16.98 14.00
CA ALA A 6 6.40 -16.14 15.11
C ALA A 6 6.94 -14.71 15.01
N LEU A 7 8.23 -14.54 14.70
CA LEU A 7 8.83 -13.23 14.53
C LEU A 7 8.30 -12.50 13.29
N GLU A 8 8.05 -13.21 12.17
CA GLU A 8 7.40 -12.66 10.97
C GLU A 8 6.01 -12.10 11.31
N ARG A 9 5.21 -12.85 12.06
CA ARG A 9 3.89 -12.40 12.50
C ARG A 9 3.96 -11.19 13.44
N VAL A 10 4.97 -11.13 14.33
CA VAL A 10 5.19 -9.93 15.17
C VAL A 10 5.52 -8.71 14.32
N VAL A 11 6.42 -8.85 13.34
CA VAL A 11 6.74 -7.75 12.40
C VAL A 11 5.49 -7.31 11.66
N HIS A 12 4.72 -8.25 11.11
CA HIS A 12 3.45 -7.98 10.43
C HIS A 12 2.47 -7.18 11.32
N CYS A 13 2.30 -7.57 12.58
CA CYS A 13 1.43 -6.87 13.53
C CYS A 13 1.91 -5.44 13.83
N LEU A 14 3.22 -5.25 13.96
CA LEU A 14 3.81 -3.92 14.22
C LEU A 14 3.68 -3.01 12.99
N ASP A 15 3.88 -3.54 11.78
CA ASP A 15 3.65 -2.82 10.52
C ASP A 15 2.19 -2.39 10.39
N ARG A 16 1.26 -3.30 10.66
CA ARG A 16 -0.18 -3.03 10.66
C ARG A 16 -0.58 -1.92 11.64
N ALA A 17 0.07 -1.87 12.79
CA ALA A 17 -0.14 -0.82 13.79
C ALA A 17 0.55 0.51 13.43
N ASN A 18 1.26 0.57 12.30
CA ASN A 18 2.12 1.70 11.93
C ASN A 18 3.16 2.07 13.02
N GLU A 19 3.61 1.06 13.78
CA GLU A 19 4.67 1.22 14.79
C GLU A 19 6.04 1.29 14.09
N ILE A 20 6.24 2.31 13.24
CA ILE A 20 7.50 2.56 12.54
C ILE A 20 8.50 3.11 13.55
N GLY A 21 9.30 2.24 14.15
CA GLY A 21 10.22 2.69 15.19
C GLY A 21 11.27 1.66 15.58
N PHE A 22 11.88 1.93 16.72
CA PHE A 22 12.96 1.12 17.26
C PHE A 22 12.53 -0.34 17.49
N LYS A 23 11.28 -0.53 17.91
CA LYS A 23 10.73 -1.86 18.22
C LYS A 23 10.63 -2.73 16.97
N THR A 24 10.04 -2.22 15.89
CA THR A 24 9.93 -2.96 14.62
C THR A 24 11.30 -3.31 14.06
N LYS A 25 12.23 -2.35 14.05
CA LYS A 25 13.62 -2.60 13.62
C LYS A 25 14.30 -3.68 14.45
N ALA A 26 14.07 -3.71 15.76
CA ALA A 26 14.61 -4.74 16.64
C ALA A 26 14.07 -6.14 16.32
N PHE A 27 12.77 -6.27 16.03
CA PHE A 27 12.18 -7.54 15.63
C PHE A 27 12.62 -7.98 14.23
N VAL A 28 12.76 -7.06 13.27
CA VAL A 28 13.34 -7.37 11.94
C VAL A 28 14.76 -7.90 12.09
N ARG A 29 15.60 -7.24 12.91
CA ARG A 29 16.97 -7.72 13.19
C ARG A 29 16.98 -9.09 13.85
N ALA A 30 16.12 -9.33 14.83
CA ALA A 30 15.99 -10.63 15.47
C ALA A 30 15.57 -11.73 14.48
N LEU A 31 14.63 -11.41 13.56
CA LEU A 31 14.22 -12.32 12.50
C LEU A 31 15.38 -12.69 11.57
N ASP A 32 16.22 -11.73 11.17
CA ASP A 32 17.39 -11.97 10.34
C ASP A 32 18.42 -12.87 11.07
N VAL A 33 18.64 -12.64 12.37
CA VAL A 33 19.52 -13.47 13.19
C VAL A 33 19.00 -14.90 13.28
N VAL A 34 17.69 -15.10 13.54
CA VAL A 34 17.11 -16.45 13.65
C VAL A 34 17.14 -17.19 12.30
N ARG A 35 16.93 -16.49 11.18
CA ARG A 35 17.03 -17.08 9.83
C ARG A 35 18.44 -17.52 9.46
N SER A 36 19.45 -16.80 9.94
CA SER A 36 20.87 -17.08 9.65
C SER A 36 21.53 -18.04 10.64
N THR A 37 20.84 -18.40 11.75
CA THR A 37 21.37 -19.28 12.79
C THR A 37 20.73 -20.68 12.68
N PRO A 38 21.50 -21.78 12.79
CA PRO A 38 20.94 -23.13 12.80
C PRO A 38 19.86 -23.31 13.88
N ALA A 39 18.74 -23.95 13.52
CA ALA A 39 17.59 -24.11 14.40
C ALA A 39 17.96 -24.82 15.72
N GLU A 40 18.87 -25.80 15.68
CA GLU A 40 19.38 -26.50 16.87
C GLU A 40 20.11 -25.55 17.83
N GLN A 41 20.88 -24.61 17.31
CA GLN A 41 21.60 -23.61 18.12
C GLN A 41 20.61 -22.63 18.78
N ILE A 42 19.54 -22.22 18.06
CA ILE A 42 18.48 -21.40 18.65
C ILE A 42 17.79 -22.14 19.78
N ALA A 43 17.44 -23.43 19.57
CA ALA A 43 16.81 -24.26 20.60
C ALA A 43 17.70 -24.47 21.82
N ASP A 44 18.99 -24.75 21.62
CA ASP A 44 19.96 -24.92 22.71
C ASP A 44 20.10 -23.64 23.53
N ARG A 45 20.26 -22.48 22.88
CA ARG A 45 20.35 -21.20 23.57
C ARG A 45 19.06 -20.83 24.32
N ALA A 46 17.90 -21.19 23.75
CA ALA A 46 16.62 -21.02 24.45
C ALA A 46 16.55 -21.88 25.73
N ALA A 47 16.99 -23.15 25.66
CA ALA A 47 17.03 -24.06 26.80
C ALA A 47 17.96 -23.58 27.93
N HIS A 48 19.06 -22.90 27.58
CA HIS A 48 20.02 -22.36 28.54
C HIS A 48 19.78 -20.89 28.94
N GLY A 49 18.77 -20.23 28.38
CA GLY A 49 18.46 -18.83 28.68
C GLY A 49 19.47 -17.82 28.12
N THR A 50 20.22 -18.19 27.07
CA THR A 50 21.32 -17.40 26.48
C THR A 50 20.99 -16.79 25.11
N LEU A 51 19.71 -16.73 24.72
CA LEU A 51 19.28 -16.15 23.45
C LEU A 51 19.71 -14.68 23.29
N THR A 52 19.65 -13.91 24.36
CA THR A 52 20.00 -12.47 24.36
C THR A 52 21.51 -12.21 24.23
N GLU A 53 22.36 -13.24 24.32
CA GLU A 53 23.78 -13.13 23.99
C GLU A 53 24.04 -13.08 22.46
N LEU A 54 23.05 -13.45 21.65
CA LEU A 54 23.12 -13.26 20.19
C LEU A 54 22.85 -11.78 19.87
N ASP A 55 23.83 -11.15 19.23
CA ASP A 55 23.69 -9.76 18.80
C ASP A 55 22.48 -9.62 17.87
N GLY A 56 21.53 -8.76 18.24
CA GLY A 56 20.27 -8.55 17.54
C GLY A 56 19.06 -9.22 18.17
N ILE A 57 19.22 -10.07 19.19
CA ILE A 57 18.10 -10.63 19.97
C ILE A 57 18.00 -9.90 21.32
N GLY A 58 16.89 -9.19 21.52
CA GLY A 58 16.54 -8.55 22.78
C GLY A 58 15.52 -9.37 23.59
N GLU A 59 15.21 -8.93 24.81
CA GLU A 59 14.28 -9.62 25.73
C GLU A 59 12.93 -9.96 25.09
N SER A 60 12.30 -9.01 24.40
CA SER A 60 11.00 -9.24 23.78
C SER A 60 11.06 -10.27 22.63
N SER A 61 12.10 -10.23 21.80
CA SER A 61 12.27 -11.21 20.72
C SER A 61 12.67 -12.59 21.27
N ALA A 62 13.47 -12.65 22.32
CA ALA A 62 13.77 -13.90 23.04
C ALA A 62 12.49 -14.52 23.61
N THR A 63 11.61 -13.72 24.21
CA THR A 63 10.31 -14.18 24.71
C THR A 63 9.48 -14.82 23.60
N VAL A 64 9.38 -14.17 22.42
CA VAL A 64 8.64 -14.71 21.27
C VAL A 64 9.26 -16.02 20.78
N ILE A 65 10.59 -16.10 20.69
CA ILE A 65 11.31 -17.32 20.27
C ILE A 65 11.04 -18.47 21.25
N MET A 66 11.15 -18.22 22.56
CA MET A 66 10.90 -19.24 23.61
C MET A 66 9.47 -19.74 23.56
N GLN A 67 8.49 -18.83 23.47
CA GLN A 67 7.08 -19.20 23.34
C GLN A 67 6.82 -20.05 22.10
N ALA A 68 7.38 -19.68 20.95
CA ALA A 68 7.23 -20.44 19.72
C ALA A 68 7.79 -21.88 19.86
N LEU A 69 8.96 -22.04 20.48
CA LEU A 69 9.56 -23.35 20.73
C LEU A 69 8.76 -24.19 21.73
N ALA A 70 8.09 -23.55 22.70
CA ALA A 70 7.21 -24.21 23.68
C ALA A 70 5.80 -24.53 23.11
N GLY A 71 5.50 -24.08 21.87
CA GLY A 71 4.15 -24.20 21.30
C GLY A 71 3.15 -23.17 21.87
N GLU A 72 3.65 -22.12 22.49
CA GLU A 72 2.88 -21.01 23.06
C GLU A 72 2.87 -19.80 22.15
N SER A 73 1.91 -18.85 22.34
CA SER A 73 1.75 -17.65 21.51
C SER A 73 1.27 -16.41 22.27
N ALA A 74 1.33 -16.41 23.59
CA ALA A 74 0.72 -15.37 24.42
C ALA A 74 1.15 -13.92 24.07
N TYR A 75 2.44 -13.72 23.76
CA TYR A 75 2.92 -12.41 23.32
C TYR A 75 2.28 -12.00 21.97
N LEU A 76 2.29 -12.93 21.02
CA LEU A 76 1.74 -12.72 19.68
C LEU A 76 0.23 -12.51 19.72
N ASP A 77 -0.51 -13.33 20.48
CA ASP A 77 -1.98 -13.21 20.62
C ASP A 77 -2.38 -11.84 21.17
N THR A 78 -1.66 -11.36 22.19
CA THR A 78 -1.85 -10.03 22.76
C THR A 78 -1.58 -8.93 21.72
N LEU A 79 -0.51 -9.08 20.93
CA LEU A 79 -0.14 -8.12 19.90
C LEU A 79 -1.15 -8.12 18.75
N GLU A 80 -1.57 -9.28 18.28
CA GLU A 80 -2.59 -9.43 17.23
C GLU A 80 -3.92 -8.79 17.63
N GLN A 81 -4.39 -9.06 18.84
CA GLN A 81 -5.62 -8.46 19.35
C GLN A 81 -5.51 -6.93 19.42
N ARG A 82 -4.39 -6.40 19.88
CA ARG A 82 -4.15 -4.96 20.00
C ARG A 82 -4.07 -4.26 18.65
N THR A 83 -3.50 -4.92 17.63
CA THR A 83 -3.20 -4.30 16.33
C THR A 83 -4.22 -4.65 15.24
N ARG A 84 -5.21 -5.47 15.55
CA ARG A 84 -6.24 -5.87 14.60
C ARG A 84 -6.95 -4.64 14.03
N VAL A 85 -7.07 -4.59 12.71
CA VAL A 85 -7.94 -3.62 12.03
C VAL A 85 -9.37 -4.11 12.14
N PRO A 86 -10.27 -3.37 12.81
CA PRO A 86 -11.67 -3.75 12.87
C PRO A 86 -12.32 -3.60 11.50
N ILE A 87 -13.36 -4.38 11.24
CA ILE A 87 -14.21 -4.26 10.08
C ILE A 87 -15.67 -4.51 10.47
N THR A 88 -16.57 -3.69 9.95
CA THR A 88 -18.01 -3.85 10.13
C THR A 88 -18.56 -4.96 9.21
N PRO A 89 -19.75 -5.54 9.51
CA PRO A 89 -20.39 -6.49 8.58
C PRO A 89 -20.65 -5.89 7.18
N ASP A 90 -20.99 -4.60 7.11
CA ASP A 90 -21.20 -3.92 5.82
C ASP A 90 -19.87 -3.70 5.09
N GLY A 91 -18.81 -3.33 5.79
CA GLY A 91 -17.46 -3.22 5.24
C GLY A 91 -16.92 -4.57 4.74
N GLN A 92 -17.25 -5.67 5.42
CA GLN A 92 -16.85 -7.02 5.00
C GLN A 92 -17.36 -7.36 3.59
N ARG A 93 -18.54 -6.90 3.20
CA ARG A 93 -19.06 -7.11 1.83
C ARG A 93 -18.16 -6.44 0.77
N TYR A 94 -17.61 -5.28 1.08
CA TYR A 94 -16.65 -4.60 0.20
C TYR A 94 -15.32 -5.35 0.18
N ARG A 95 -14.84 -5.79 1.35
CA ARG A 95 -13.61 -6.59 1.43
C ARG A 95 -13.71 -7.88 0.62
N ASP A 96 -14.85 -8.59 0.70
CA ASP A 96 -15.09 -9.83 -0.04
C ASP A 96 -15.17 -9.61 -1.56
N ALA A 97 -15.53 -8.39 -1.98
CA ALA A 97 -15.57 -8.02 -3.39
C ALA A 97 -14.18 -7.62 -3.94
N LEU A 98 -13.24 -7.18 -3.08
CA LEU A 98 -11.91 -6.77 -3.53
C LEU A 98 -11.11 -7.96 -4.06
N ARG A 99 -10.52 -7.77 -5.24
CA ARG A 99 -9.65 -8.73 -5.92
C ARG A 99 -8.19 -8.30 -5.95
N GLY A 100 -7.90 -7.03 -5.68
CA GLY A 100 -6.53 -6.53 -5.68
C GLY A 100 -6.33 -5.29 -4.83
N ASP A 101 -5.07 -4.85 -4.78
CA ASP A 101 -4.64 -3.57 -4.24
C ASP A 101 -3.90 -2.80 -5.32
N CYS A 102 -4.33 -1.56 -5.59
CA CYS A 102 -3.82 -0.77 -6.70
C CYS A 102 -2.81 0.31 -6.29
N HIS A 103 -2.39 0.35 -5.02
CA HIS A 103 -1.39 1.32 -4.55
C HIS A 103 -0.62 0.74 -3.37
N LEU A 104 0.62 0.33 -3.63
CA LEU A 104 1.57 -0.16 -2.62
C LEU A 104 3.02 -0.01 -3.08
N HIS A 105 3.93 -0.01 -2.12
CA HIS A 105 5.34 0.26 -2.31
C HIS A 105 6.21 -0.92 -1.89
N SER A 106 7.39 -1.00 -2.49
CA SER A 106 8.40 -2.01 -2.18
C SER A 106 9.75 -1.37 -1.80
N ARG A 107 10.75 -2.21 -1.54
CA ARG A 107 12.14 -1.76 -1.31
C ARG A 107 12.78 -1.08 -2.52
N TRP A 108 12.11 -1.06 -3.67
CA TRP A 108 12.57 -0.30 -4.81
C TRP A 108 12.48 1.21 -4.57
N SER A 109 11.48 1.66 -3.82
CA SER A 109 11.41 3.04 -3.32
C SER A 109 11.60 3.07 -1.79
N ASP A 110 10.60 3.41 -1.03
CA ASP A 110 10.66 3.57 0.43
C ASP A 110 9.89 2.51 1.22
N GLY A 111 9.39 1.48 0.55
CA GLY A 111 8.79 0.33 1.21
C GLY A 111 9.80 -0.52 2.00
N GLY A 112 9.32 -1.16 3.06
CA GLY A 112 10.11 -2.01 3.95
C GLY A 112 10.27 -3.46 3.48
N ALA A 113 9.52 -3.90 2.46
CA ALA A 113 9.47 -5.29 2.01
C ALA A 113 9.84 -5.46 0.54
N THR A 114 10.25 -6.66 0.14
CA THR A 114 10.49 -6.99 -1.27
C THR A 114 9.16 -7.11 -2.01
N ILE A 115 9.16 -6.96 -3.33
CA ILE A 115 7.99 -7.19 -4.19
C ILE A 115 7.38 -8.56 -3.91
N GLU A 116 8.21 -9.61 -3.83
CA GLU A 116 7.76 -10.97 -3.57
C GLU A 116 7.05 -11.10 -2.21
N ALA A 117 7.56 -10.44 -1.16
CA ALA A 117 6.95 -10.49 0.17
C ALA A 117 5.58 -9.76 0.18
N MET A 118 5.48 -8.60 -0.48
CA MET A 118 4.22 -7.87 -0.65
C MET A 118 3.20 -8.73 -1.41
N ALA A 119 3.60 -9.32 -2.53
CA ALA A 119 2.74 -10.16 -3.37
C ALA A 119 2.24 -11.42 -2.63
N ARG A 120 3.12 -12.14 -1.94
CA ARG A 120 2.74 -13.34 -1.17
C ARG A 120 1.78 -12.99 -0.03
N THR A 121 2.01 -11.87 0.65
CA THR A 121 1.10 -11.41 1.72
C THR A 121 -0.25 -11.01 1.14
N ALA A 122 -0.30 -10.24 0.07
CA ALA A 122 -1.56 -9.89 -0.60
C ALA A 122 -2.34 -11.15 -1.05
N HIS A 123 -1.64 -12.13 -1.64
CA HIS A 123 -2.26 -13.42 -2.00
C HIS A 123 -2.82 -14.16 -0.77
N SER A 124 -2.09 -14.18 0.34
CA SER A 124 -2.57 -14.81 1.59
C SER A 124 -3.78 -14.08 2.20
N LEU A 125 -3.93 -12.81 1.92
CA LEU A 125 -5.10 -12.00 2.28
C LEU A 125 -6.28 -12.21 1.31
N GLY A 126 -6.14 -13.04 0.26
CA GLY A 126 -7.20 -13.40 -0.68
C GLY A 126 -7.30 -12.48 -1.90
N HIS A 127 -6.25 -11.73 -2.23
CA HIS A 127 -6.17 -10.99 -3.48
C HIS A 127 -5.73 -11.88 -4.64
N ASP A 128 -6.17 -11.55 -5.85
CA ASP A 128 -5.75 -12.19 -7.09
C ASP A 128 -4.56 -11.47 -7.72
N TYR A 129 -4.42 -10.18 -7.42
CA TYR A 129 -3.35 -9.34 -7.94
C TYR A 129 -3.00 -8.17 -7.01
N ILE A 130 -1.85 -7.56 -7.27
CA ILE A 130 -1.45 -6.23 -6.79
C ILE A 130 -0.99 -5.38 -7.96
N VAL A 131 -1.05 -4.07 -7.81
CA VAL A 131 -0.34 -3.11 -8.67
C VAL A 131 0.85 -2.57 -7.88
N LEU A 132 2.06 -2.79 -8.39
CA LEU A 132 3.27 -2.26 -7.78
C LEU A 132 3.46 -0.80 -8.20
N THR A 133 3.38 0.13 -7.26
CA THR A 133 3.37 1.58 -7.52
C THR A 133 4.44 2.31 -6.73
N ASP A 134 5.68 1.84 -6.80
CA ASP A 134 6.81 2.55 -6.21
C ASP A 134 6.89 4.00 -6.72
N HIS A 135 7.41 4.93 -5.92
CA HIS A 135 7.46 6.35 -6.27
C HIS A 135 8.32 6.67 -7.48
N SER A 136 7.93 7.69 -8.27
CA SER A 136 8.76 8.29 -9.32
C SER A 136 9.89 9.16 -8.78
N ALA A 137 10.86 9.48 -9.63
CA ALA A 137 12.16 10.05 -9.25
C ALA A 137 12.10 11.38 -8.50
N ARG A 138 11.06 12.19 -8.72
CA ARG A 138 10.92 13.51 -8.07
C ARG A 138 10.88 13.40 -6.54
N LEU A 139 10.30 12.35 -6.01
CA LEU A 139 10.25 12.10 -4.57
C LEU A 139 11.58 11.49 -4.09
N THR A 140 12.63 12.30 -4.07
CA THR A 140 14.01 11.87 -3.73
C THR A 140 14.12 11.29 -2.33
N ILE A 141 13.33 11.78 -1.37
CA ILE A 141 13.31 11.29 0.02
C ILE A 141 12.81 9.84 0.10
N ALA A 142 11.99 9.43 -0.86
CA ALA A 142 11.47 8.05 -0.99
C ALA A 142 12.33 7.19 -1.93
N HIS A 143 13.50 7.65 -2.35
CA HIS A 143 14.35 6.94 -3.32
C HIS A 143 13.63 6.61 -4.64
N GLY A 144 12.76 7.50 -5.10
CA GLY A 144 11.92 7.31 -6.28
C GLY A 144 12.67 6.85 -7.53
N LEU A 145 11.98 6.14 -8.39
CA LEU A 145 12.55 5.43 -9.54
C LEU A 145 12.73 6.36 -10.73
N GLN A 146 13.95 6.42 -11.25
CA GLN A 146 14.23 6.95 -12.59
C GLN A 146 13.91 5.88 -13.62
N ARG A 147 13.81 6.27 -14.90
CA ARG A 147 13.43 5.39 -16.03
C ARG A 147 14.19 4.06 -16.05
N ASP A 148 15.51 4.08 -15.86
CA ASP A 148 16.35 2.87 -15.87
C ASP A 148 16.01 1.93 -14.72
N ARG A 149 15.66 2.47 -13.56
CA ARG A 149 15.23 1.66 -12.40
C ARG A 149 13.81 1.11 -12.58
N VAL A 150 12.90 1.87 -13.23
CA VAL A 150 11.58 1.34 -13.60
C VAL A 150 11.74 0.15 -14.53
N LEU A 151 12.55 0.26 -15.59
CA LEU A 151 12.79 -0.84 -16.53
C LEU A 151 13.37 -2.08 -15.83
N ALA A 152 14.34 -1.91 -14.94
CA ALA A 152 14.90 -3.02 -14.16
C ALA A 152 13.85 -3.66 -13.22
N GLN A 153 12.93 -2.87 -12.66
CA GLN A 153 11.84 -3.39 -11.84
C GLN A 153 10.83 -4.21 -12.69
N LEU A 154 10.55 -3.78 -13.92
CA LEU A 154 9.70 -4.55 -14.84
C LEU A 154 10.27 -5.94 -15.11
N ASP A 155 11.59 -6.05 -15.29
CA ASP A 155 12.25 -7.36 -15.46
C ASP A 155 12.07 -8.26 -14.22
N ASP A 156 12.20 -7.72 -13.01
CA ASP A 156 11.93 -8.44 -11.78
C ASP A 156 10.47 -8.91 -11.69
N VAL A 157 9.51 -8.06 -12.08
CA VAL A 157 8.08 -8.39 -12.08
C VAL A 157 7.78 -9.54 -13.04
N VAL A 158 8.39 -9.55 -14.24
CA VAL A 158 8.24 -10.67 -15.19
C VAL A 158 8.67 -11.99 -14.57
N VAL A 159 9.82 -12.02 -13.90
CA VAL A 159 10.34 -13.23 -13.23
C VAL A 159 9.42 -13.65 -12.07
N LEU A 160 8.96 -12.71 -11.27
CA LEU A 160 8.08 -12.99 -10.14
C LEU A 160 6.71 -13.51 -10.58
N ASN A 161 6.13 -12.96 -11.64
CA ASN A 161 4.85 -13.42 -12.19
C ASN A 161 4.89 -14.88 -12.66
N GLN A 162 6.03 -15.34 -13.22
CA GLN A 162 6.20 -16.74 -13.57
C GLN A 162 6.18 -17.66 -12.33
N ARG A 163 6.74 -17.19 -11.21
CA ARG A 163 6.88 -17.97 -9.95
C ARG A 163 5.62 -17.93 -9.09
N LEU A 164 4.81 -16.89 -9.19
CA LEU A 164 3.65 -16.63 -8.34
C LEU A 164 2.32 -16.98 -9.01
N ALA A 165 2.33 -17.39 -10.28
CA ALA A 165 1.10 -17.75 -10.99
C ALA A 165 0.23 -18.73 -10.18
N PRO A 166 -1.10 -18.54 -10.12
CA PRO A 166 -1.90 -17.63 -10.93
C PRO A 166 -2.00 -16.17 -10.38
N PHE A 167 -1.41 -15.86 -9.22
CA PHE A 167 -1.36 -14.52 -8.67
C PHE A 167 -0.59 -13.59 -9.62
N ARG A 168 -1.04 -12.34 -9.79
CA ARG A 168 -0.44 -11.38 -10.71
C ARG A 168 0.09 -10.14 -10.00
N ILE A 169 1.29 -9.72 -10.38
CA ILE A 169 1.84 -8.41 -10.06
C ILE A 169 1.67 -7.57 -11.33
N LEU A 170 0.78 -6.60 -11.30
CA LEU A 170 0.63 -5.61 -12.36
C LEU A 170 1.70 -4.52 -12.19
N THR A 171 2.23 -4.05 -13.30
CA THR A 171 3.24 -3.00 -13.32
C THR A 171 2.59 -1.64 -13.14
N GLY A 172 3.20 -0.77 -12.35
CA GLY A 172 2.66 0.57 -12.11
C GLY A 172 3.71 1.52 -11.57
N ILE A 173 3.28 2.72 -11.27
CA ILE A 173 4.07 3.78 -10.66
C ILE A 173 3.15 4.72 -9.88
N GLU A 174 3.60 5.22 -8.72
CA GLU A 174 3.05 6.45 -8.16
C GLU A 174 3.86 7.62 -8.68
N VAL A 175 3.33 8.26 -9.75
CA VAL A 175 3.98 9.40 -10.40
C VAL A 175 3.65 10.71 -9.69
N ASP A 176 4.66 11.56 -9.50
CA ASP A 176 4.46 12.88 -8.90
C ASP A 176 3.83 13.86 -9.91
N ILE A 177 2.74 14.52 -9.50
CA ILE A 177 2.15 15.63 -10.28
C ILE A 177 2.98 16.88 -10.02
N LEU A 178 3.63 17.42 -11.05
CA LEU A 178 4.48 18.61 -10.97
C LEU A 178 3.65 19.88 -10.82
N GLU A 179 4.30 21.03 -10.54
CA GLU A 179 3.59 22.29 -10.23
C GLU A 179 2.73 22.83 -11.39
N ASP A 180 3.08 22.48 -12.62
CA ASP A 180 2.34 22.84 -13.85
C ASP A 180 1.28 21.79 -14.26
N GLY A 181 1.18 20.69 -13.50
CA GLY A 181 0.27 19.59 -13.80
C GLY A 181 0.85 18.51 -14.73
N SER A 182 2.09 18.63 -15.20
CA SER A 182 2.79 17.55 -15.88
C SER A 182 3.18 16.44 -14.91
N LEU A 183 3.54 15.29 -15.44
CA LEU A 183 3.91 14.10 -14.65
C LEU A 183 5.43 13.92 -14.61
N ASP A 184 5.96 13.35 -13.55
CA ASP A 184 7.40 13.15 -13.32
C ASP A 184 8.02 11.98 -14.09
N LEU A 185 7.35 11.49 -15.13
CA LEU A 185 7.85 10.53 -16.09
C LEU A 185 7.34 10.89 -17.48
N ASP A 186 8.10 10.52 -18.51
CA ASP A 186 7.69 10.74 -19.90
C ASP A 186 6.58 9.77 -20.33
N ASP A 187 5.79 10.20 -21.32
CA ASP A 187 4.65 9.45 -21.84
C ASP A 187 5.05 8.06 -22.37
N ASP A 188 6.24 7.94 -22.98
CA ASP A 188 6.75 6.65 -23.45
C ASP A 188 6.96 5.64 -22.32
N MET A 189 7.35 6.11 -21.12
CA MET A 189 7.51 5.24 -19.96
C MET A 189 6.18 4.93 -19.32
N LEU A 190 5.32 5.95 -19.15
CA LEU A 190 3.98 5.77 -18.58
C LEU A 190 3.13 4.81 -19.39
N GLY A 191 3.21 4.90 -20.75
CA GLY A 191 2.48 4.01 -21.65
C GLY A 191 2.94 2.54 -21.65
N GLN A 192 4.03 2.20 -20.95
CA GLN A 192 4.50 0.82 -20.78
C GLN A 192 3.99 0.18 -19.49
N LEU A 193 3.34 0.94 -18.62
CA LEU A 193 2.85 0.47 -17.33
C LEU A 193 1.38 0.08 -17.41
N ASP A 194 0.99 -0.89 -16.60
CA ASP A 194 -0.39 -1.38 -16.52
C ASP A 194 -1.32 -0.38 -15.82
N VAL A 195 -0.83 0.31 -14.77
CA VAL A 195 -1.62 1.26 -13.96
C VAL A 195 -0.73 2.40 -13.46
N VAL A 196 -1.20 3.63 -13.62
CA VAL A 196 -0.53 4.84 -13.15
C VAL A 196 -1.37 5.53 -12.08
N VAL A 197 -0.81 5.64 -10.88
CA VAL A 197 -1.35 6.46 -9.78
C VAL A 197 -0.67 7.82 -9.82
N ALA A 198 -1.41 8.90 -9.98
CA ALA A 198 -0.87 10.26 -9.99
C ALA A 198 -1.16 10.98 -8.67
N SER A 199 -0.12 11.48 -8.00
CA SER A 199 -0.23 12.06 -6.66
C SER A 199 0.51 13.39 -6.52
N VAL A 200 0.01 14.27 -5.64
CA VAL A 200 0.65 15.54 -5.29
C VAL A 200 1.43 15.37 -3.99
N HIS A 201 2.77 15.42 -4.05
CA HIS A 201 3.63 15.33 -2.86
C HIS A 201 4.32 16.65 -2.47
N SER A 202 4.31 17.66 -3.37
CA SER A 202 4.97 18.93 -3.16
C SER A 202 4.01 20.11 -3.28
N LYS A 203 4.35 21.24 -2.65
CA LYS A 203 3.55 22.48 -2.74
C LYS A 203 2.07 22.31 -2.37
N LEU A 204 1.77 21.46 -1.40
CA LEU A 204 0.41 21.10 -0.96
C LEU A 204 -0.41 22.32 -0.44
N ARG A 205 0.24 23.46 -0.14
CA ARG A 205 -0.40 24.73 0.22
C ARG A 205 -0.48 25.70 -0.95
N MET A 206 -0.47 25.19 -2.18
CA MET A 206 -0.67 26.00 -3.38
C MET A 206 -2.03 26.72 -3.32
N ASP A 207 -2.13 27.87 -3.99
CA ASP A 207 -3.40 28.58 -4.18
C ASP A 207 -4.48 27.64 -4.78
N HIS A 208 -5.73 27.85 -4.35
CA HIS A 208 -6.90 27.03 -4.72
C HIS A 208 -7.03 26.85 -6.24
N ASP A 209 -6.99 27.94 -6.99
CA ASP A 209 -7.22 27.87 -8.44
C ASP A 209 -6.02 27.21 -9.14
N ARG A 210 -4.81 27.52 -8.70
CA ARG A 210 -3.60 26.89 -9.23
C ARG A 210 -3.53 25.39 -8.92
N MET A 211 -3.95 24.97 -7.72
CA MET A 211 -4.03 23.54 -7.39
C MET A 211 -5.08 22.84 -8.24
N THR A 212 -6.23 23.48 -8.48
CA THR A 212 -7.28 22.97 -9.35
C THR A 212 -6.77 22.75 -10.77
N GLU A 213 -6.11 23.77 -11.38
CA GLU A 213 -5.54 23.65 -12.72
C GLU A 213 -4.47 22.55 -12.80
N ARG A 214 -3.60 22.47 -11.79
CA ARG A 214 -2.57 21.43 -11.66
C ARG A 214 -3.16 20.03 -11.69
N MET A 215 -4.17 19.77 -10.86
CA MET A 215 -4.80 18.44 -10.77
C MET A 215 -5.62 18.11 -12.02
N VAL A 216 -6.37 19.06 -12.56
CA VAL A 216 -7.13 18.88 -13.81
C VAL A 216 -6.18 18.60 -14.98
N ALA A 217 -5.04 19.28 -15.06
CA ALA A 217 -4.06 19.02 -16.11
C ALA A 217 -3.49 17.60 -16.01
N ALA A 218 -3.12 17.15 -14.81
CA ALA A 218 -2.62 15.79 -14.59
C ALA A 218 -3.66 14.72 -14.94
N VAL A 219 -4.90 14.86 -14.48
CA VAL A 219 -5.99 13.91 -14.73
C VAL A 219 -6.34 13.81 -16.21
N ARG A 220 -6.08 14.85 -17.00
CA ARG A 220 -6.27 14.83 -18.46
C ARG A 220 -5.18 14.06 -19.23
N SER A 221 -4.11 13.67 -18.58
CA SER A 221 -3.14 12.79 -19.20
C SER A 221 -3.78 11.43 -19.51
N PRO A 222 -3.61 10.89 -20.73
CA PRO A 222 -4.18 9.59 -21.10
C PRO A 222 -3.52 8.41 -20.37
N HIS A 223 -2.52 8.67 -19.54
CA HIS A 223 -1.81 7.66 -18.78
C HIS A 223 -2.24 7.60 -17.30
N VAL A 224 -3.09 8.53 -16.84
CA VAL A 224 -3.47 8.57 -15.40
C VAL A 224 -4.73 7.78 -15.14
N ASP A 225 -4.59 6.64 -14.49
CA ASP A 225 -5.70 5.74 -14.15
C ASP A 225 -6.31 6.05 -12.78
N ILE A 226 -5.49 6.48 -11.81
CA ILE A 226 -5.93 6.73 -10.44
C ILE A 226 -5.37 8.06 -9.96
N LEU A 227 -6.24 8.93 -9.42
CA LEU A 227 -5.85 10.11 -8.67
C LEU A 227 -5.61 9.69 -7.20
N GLY A 228 -4.34 9.58 -6.81
CA GLY A 228 -3.89 9.14 -5.49
C GLY A 228 -4.13 10.19 -4.42
N HIS A 229 -4.52 9.78 -3.18
CA HIS A 229 -4.74 10.61 -1.97
C HIS A 229 -4.87 12.11 -2.23
N CYS A 230 -5.90 12.48 -3.00
CA CYS A 230 -6.07 13.75 -3.73
C CYS A 230 -5.96 15.03 -2.88
N THR A 231 -6.19 14.97 -1.56
CA THR A 231 -6.01 16.14 -0.69
C THR A 231 -4.62 16.23 -0.09
N GLY A 232 -3.85 15.17 -0.12
CA GLY A 232 -2.52 15.09 0.50
C GLY A 232 -2.52 15.30 2.01
N ARG A 233 -3.68 15.21 2.68
CA ARG A 233 -3.79 15.44 4.13
C ARG A 233 -3.03 14.39 4.95
N LEU A 234 -2.63 14.79 6.15
CA LEU A 234 -2.22 13.88 7.23
C LEU A 234 -2.98 14.30 8.49
N ILE A 235 -3.86 13.44 8.97
CA ILE A 235 -4.75 13.70 10.10
C ILE A 235 -3.94 14.12 11.33
N GLY A 236 -4.27 15.29 11.88
CA GLY A 236 -3.55 15.88 13.02
C GLY A 236 -2.17 16.49 12.72
N LYS A 237 -1.67 16.37 11.48
CA LYS A 237 -0.31 16.87 11.11
C LYS A 237 -0.31 17.87 9.95
N ARG A 238 -1.09 17.62 8.92
CA ARG A 238 -1.12 18.43 7.69
C ARG A 238 -2.55 18.56 7.19
N PRO A 239 -3.05 19.80 6.99
CA PRO A 239 -4.38 20.04 6.44
C PRO A 239 -4.47 19.56 4.99
N GLU A 240 -5.69 19.49 4.50
CA GLU A 240 -6.05 19.21 3.11
C GLU A 240 -5.54 20.33 2.19
N SER A 241 -5.11 19.95 0.98
CA SER A 241 -4.94 20.91 -0.12
C SER A 241 -6.28 21.50 -0.52
N SER A 242 -6.29 22.76 -0.91
CA SER A 242 -7.51 23.45 -1.36
C SER A 242 -7.58 23.46 -2.87
N PHE A 243 -8.68 22.93 -3.43
CA PHE A 243 -8.97 22.91 -4.86
C PHE A 243 -10.48 22.83 -5.13
N ASP A 244 -10.91 23.14 -6.34
CA ASP A 244 -12.29 22.99 -6.78
C ASP A 244 -12.62 21.51 -7.00
N ILE A 245 -13.32 20.93 -6.02
CA ILE A 245 -13.67 19.51 -5.98
C ILE A 245 -14.47 19.11 -7.22
N ASP A 246 -15.44 19.94 -7.60
CA ASP A 246 -16.34 19.63 -8.71
C ASP A 246 -15.60 19.60 -10.04
N ARG A 247 -14.70 20.55 -10.27
CA ARG A 247 -13.89 20.60 -11.48
C ARG A 247 -12.93 19.42 -11.58
N VAL A 248 -12.24 19.08 -10.48
CA VAL A 248 -11.29 17.96 -10.46
C VAL A 248 -12.02 16.63 -10.65
N PHE A 249 -13.11 16.40 -9.91
CA PHE A 249 -13.82 15.13 -10.02
C PHE A 249 -14.63 15.00 -11.33
N ALA A 250 -15.13 16.09 -11.89
CA ALA A 250 -15.69 16.07 -13.24
C ALA A 250 -14.61 15.68 -14.27
N ALA A 251 -13.39 16.23 -14.15
CA ALA A 251 -12.29 15.80 -14.99
C ALA A 251 -11.91 14.31 -14.81
N CYS A 252 -11.99 13.78 -13.58
CA CYS A 252 -11.81 12.34 -13.32
C CYS A 252 -12.86 11.50 -14.06
N VAL A 253 -14.12 11.92 -14.05
CA VAL A 253 -15.21 11.23 -14.79
C VAL A 253 -14.98 11.29 -16.30
N ASP A 254 -14.68 12.48 -16.81
CA ASP A 254 -14.51 12.74 -18.26
C ASP A 254 -13.32 11.94 -18.82
N ASN A 255 -12.26 11.75 -18.03
CA ASN A 255 -11.04 11.05 -18.44
C ASN A 255 -10.94 9.63 -17.87
N ARG A 256 -12.02 9.09 -17.31
CA ARG A 256 -12.07 7.73 -16.72
C ARG A 256 -11.00 7.46 -15.65
N THR A 257 -10.55 8.48 -14.95
CA THR A 257 -9.62 8.35 -13.82
C THR A 257 -10.38 8.01 -12.55
N ALA A 258 -9.97 6.97 -11.83
CA ALA A 258 -10.55 6.61 -10.55
C ALA A 258 -10.06 7.54 -9.44
N VAL A 259 -10.92 7.86 -8.48
CA VAL A 259 -10.53 8.57 -7.24
C VAL A 259 -10.12 7.54 -6.19
N GLU A 260 -8.92 7.67 -5.66
CA GLU A 260 -8.46 6.77 -4.62
C GLU A 260 -9.20 6.97 -3.30
N LEU A 261 -9.68 5.88 -2.69
CA LEU A 261 -9.97 5.77 -1.27
C LEU A 261 -8.71 5.27 -0.59
N ASN A 262 -7.81 6.18 -0.24
CA ASN A 262 -6.58 5.86 0.45
C ASN A 262 -6.87 5.41 1.88
N CYS A 263 -6.42 4.22 2.23
CA CYS A 263 -6.76 3.54 3.47
C CYS A 263 -5.74 3.75 4.58
N ARG A 264 -4.64 4.44 4.30
CA ARG A 264 -3.61 4.74 5.29
C ARG A 264 -4.23 5.49 6.47
N PRO A 265 -4.10 5.02 7.72
CA PRO A 265 -4.80 5.59 8.88
C PRO A 265 -4.54 7.07 9.10
N GLU A 266 -3.34 7.54 8.75
CA GLU A 266 -3.00 8.96 8.88
C GLU A 266 -3.61 9.83 7.77
N ARG A 267 -4.08 9.23 6.68
CA ARG A 267 -4.70 9.94 5.55
C ARG A 267 -6.21 9.79 5.54
N LEU A 268 -6.71 8.56 5.33
CA LEU A 268 -8.13 8.27 5.07
C LEU A 268 -8.71 9.26 4.05
N ASP A 269 -8.02 9.42 2.93
CA ASP A 269 -8.28 10.40 1.88
C ASP A 269 -9.18 9.80 0.78
N PRO A 270 -10.12 10.54 0.19
CA PRO A 270 -10.56 11.89 0.52
C PRO A 270 -11.42 11.96 1.79
N PRO A 271 -11.61 13.17 2.40
CA PRO A 271 -12.57 13.37 3.49
C PRO A 271 -13.98 12.93 3.12
N ARG A 272 -14.81 12.60 4.15
CA ARG A 272 -16.17 12.08 3.93
C ARG A 272 -17.01 12.94 2.99
N ALA A 273 -17.09 14.26 3.22
CA ALA A 273 -17.88 15.17 2.39
C ALA A 273 -17.40 15.21 0.94
N MET A 274 -16.09 15.08 0.72
CA MET A 274 -15.50 15.04 -0.61
C MET A 274 -15.78 13.71 -1.31
N LEU A 275 -15.76 12.59 -0.56
CA LEU A 275 -16.15 11.27 -1.06
C LEU A 275 -17.62 11.27 -1.49
N ASP A 276 -18.52 11.87 -0.68
CA ASP A 276 -19.94 12.02 -1.06
C ASP A 276 -20.09 12.77 -2.38
N ARG A 277 -19.26 13.81 -2.59
CA ARG A 277 -19.32 14.57 -3.83
C ARG A 277 -18.81 13.76 -5.02
N ALA A 278 -17.75 12.98 -4.85
CA ALA A 278 -17.23 12.08 -5.90
C ALA A 278 -18.28 11.02 -6.30
N ILE A 279 -18.97 10.43 -5.31
CA ILE A 279 -20.07 9.48 -5.56
C ILE A 279 -21.18 10.13 -6.37
N ALA A 280 -21.60 11.34 -5.97
CA ALA A 280 -22.69 12.08 -6.63
C ALA A 280 -22.34 12.48 -8.07
N LEU A 281 -21.07 12.77 -8.35
CA LEU A 281 -20.59 13.09 -9.70
C LEU A 281 -20.40 11.84 -10.59
N GLY A 282 -20.39 10.64 -10.03
CA GLY A 282 -20.29 9.41 -10.80
C GLY A 282 -18.87 8.88 -10.99
N CYS A 283 -17.93 9.31 -10.17
CA CYS A 283 -16.55 8.81 -10.21
C CYS A 283 -16.45 7.29 -10.05
N HIS A 284 -15.41 6.69 -10.64
CA HIS A 284 -14.90 5.39 -10.24
C HIS A 284 -13.96 5.55 -9.03
N PHE A 285 -13.71 4.44 -8.33
CA PHE A 285 -12.92 4.44 -7.11
C PHE A 285 -11.91 3.30 -7.09
N SER A 286 -10.79 3.50 -6.36
CA SER A 286 -9.86 2.44 -5.98
C SER A 286 -9.72 2.43 -4.46
N ILE A 287 -9.99 1.32 -3.80
CA ILE A 287 -9.73 1.14 -2.35
C ILE A 287 -8.31 0.62 -2.21
N SER A 288 -7.37 1.50 -1.88
CA SER A 288 -5.94 1.20 -1.92
C SER A 288 -5.29 1.37 -0.54
N SER A 289 -4.39 0.45 -0.19
CA SER A 289 -3.73 0.47 1.12
C SER A 289 -2.71 1.58 1.28
N ASP A 290 -2.03 1.97 0.22
CA ASP A 290 -0.81 2.81 0.25
C ASP A 290 0.24 2.17 1.17
N ALA A 291 0.34 0.83 1.10
CA ALA A 291 1.15 0.03 1.99
C ALA A 291 2.64 0.13 1.66
N HIS A 292 3.45 0.39 2.69
CA HIS A 292 4.91 0.40 2.62
C HIS A 292 5.53 -0.80 3.36
N ALA A 293 4.71 -1.68 3.92
CA ALA A 293 5.12 -2.89 4.61
C ALA A 293 4.00 -3.93 4.55
N ILE A 294 4.36 -5.21 4.74
CA ILE A 294 3.42 -6.33 4.55
C ILE A 294 2.16 -6.25 5.41
N GLY A 295 2.28 -5.83 6.68
CA GLY A 295 1.12 -5.72 7.59
C GLY A 295 0.17 -4.57 7.22
N GLN A 296 0.65 -3.58 6.49
CA GLN A 296 -0.12 -2.40 6.07
C GLN A 296 -1.13 -2.71 4.96
N LEU A 297 -0.97 -3.83 4.25
CA LEU A 297 -1.95 -4.30 3.27
C LEU A 297 -3.35 -4.50 3.89
N GLU A 298 -3.43 -4.83 5.18
CA GLU A 298 -4.69 -4.94 5.91
C GLU A 298 -5.41 -3.58 6.11
N TRP A 299 -4.77 -2.46 5.84
CA TRP A 299 -5.42 -1.14 5.93
C TRP A 299 -6.56 -0.95 4.94
N GLN A 300 -6.62 -1.72 3.86
CA GLN A 300 -7.79 -1.71 2.97
C GLN A 300 -9.11 -1.90 3.72
N LEU A 301 -9.12 -2.57 4.89
CA LEU A 301 -10.29 -2.73 5.72
C LEU A 301 -10.88 -1.38 6.17
N PHE A 302 -10.05 -0.36 6.43
CA PHE A 302 -10.53 1.00 6.71
C PHE A 302 -11.24 1.62 5.52
N GLY A 303 -10.74 1.40 4.30
CA GLY A 303 -11.37 1.87 3.08
C GLY A 303 -12.70 1.16 2.80
N CYS A 304 -12.76 -0.15 3.06
CA CYS A 304 -13.98 -0.95 2.94
C CYS A 304 -15.09 -0.43 3.87
N ASP A 305 -14.77 -0.17 5.14
CA ASP A 305 -15.74 0.41 6.08
C ASP A 305 -16.21 1.81 5.64
N ARG A 306 -15.28 2.64 5.15
CA ARG A 306 -15.61 3.98 4.65
C ARG A 306 -16.49 3.93 3.40
N ALA A 307 -16.18 3.00 2.48
CA ALA A 307 -16.98 2.80 1.28
C ALA A 307 -18.41 2.33 1.64
N ALA A 308 -18.52 1.41 2.59
CA ALA A 308 -19.82 0.94 3.12
C ALA A 308 -20.59 2.07 3.81
N GLU A 309 -19.95 2.83 4.70
CA GLU A 309 -20.55 3.97 5.42
C GLU A 309 -21.13 5.02 4.46
N ARG A 310 -20.47 5.24 3.31
CA ARG A 310 -20.90 6.26 2.33
C ARG A 310 -21.71 5.69 1.17
N GLY A 311 -21.90 4.38 1.09
CA GLY A 311 -22.65 3.73 0.02
C GLY A 311 -21.99 3.83 -1.35
N VAL A 312 -20.64 3.71 -1.41
CA VAL A 312 -19.92 3.67 -2.68
C VAL A 312 -20.42 2.48 -3.50
N PRO A 313 -20.88 2.64 -4.75
CA PRO A 313 -21.33 1.51 -5.57
C PRO A 313 -20.16 0.53 -5.83
N ILE A 314 -20.30 -0.74 -5.46
CA ILE A 314 -19.24 -1.75 -5.60
C ILE A 314 -18.79 -1.87 -7.05
N GLU A 315 -19.71 -1.80 -8.00
CA GLU A 315 -19.43 -1.87 -9.44
C GLU A 315 -18.59 -0.70 -9.97
N ARG A 316 -18.45 0.39 -9.21
CA ARG A 316 -17.58 1.52 -9.52
C ARG A 316 -16.20 1.42 -8.84
N ILE A 317 -15.94 0.36 -8.09
CA ILE A 317 -14.66 0.15 -7.43
C ILE A 317 -13.80 -0.72 -8.35
N ILE A 318 -12.81 -0.13 -9.00
CA ILE A 318 -12.01 -0.78 -10.05
C ILE A 318 -11.23 -2.00 -9.57
N ASN A 319 -10.80 -2.03 -8.33
CA ASN A 319 -10.08 -3.17 -7.78
C ASN A 319 -10.98 -4.27 -7.19
N THR A 320 -12.29 -4.23 -7.46
CA THR A 320 -13.18 -5.39 -7.36
C THR A 320 -13.25 -6.19 -8.68
N TRP A 321 -12.69 -5.66 -9.75
CA TRP A 321 -12.66 -6.30 -11.06
C TRP A 321 -11.53 -7.32 -11.16
N SER A 322 -11.60 -8.21 -12.14
CA SER A 322 -10.46 -9.06 -12.47
C SER A 322 -9.27 -8.23 -12.97
N ALA A 323 -8.07 -8.78 -12.87
CA ALA A 323 -6.89 -8.12 -13.43
C ALA A 323 -7.06 -7.81 -14.93
N ASP A 324 -7.70 -8.72 -15.69
CA ASP A 324 -7.93 -8.52 -17.13
C ASP A 324 -8.96 -7.42 -17.41
N ASP A 325 -10.04 -7.32 -16.61
CA ASP A 325 -11.01 -6.24 -16.73
C ASP A 325 -10.41 -4.88 -16.34
N LEU A 326 -9.56 -4.85 -15.31
CA LEU A 326 -8.83 -3.66 -14.92
C LEU A 326 -7.91 -3.19 -16.06
N LEU A 327 -7.10 -4.08 -16.63
CA LEU A 327 -6.21 -3.78 -17.75
C LEU A 327 -6.98 -3.33 -19.00
N ALA A 328 -8.12 -3.95 -19.29
CA ALA A 328 -8.98 -3.51 -20.38
C ALA A 328 -9.51 -2.09 -20.17
N TRP A 329 -9.73 -1.70 -18.90
CA TRP A 329 -10.20 -0.37 -18.55
C TRP A 329 -9.08 0.68 -18.62
N THR A 330 -7.86 0.40 -18.13
CA THR A 330 -6.71 1.32 -18.16
C THR A 330 -6.21 1.58 -19.58
N HIS A 331 -6.30 0.62 -20.49
CA HIS A 331 -5.86 0.77 -21.89
C HIS A 331 -6.89 1.44 -22.83
N THR A 332 -7.98 1.97 -22.30
CA THR A 332 -9.06 2.59 -23.10
C THR A 332 -9.14 4.11 -22.97
N HIS A 333 -8.10 4.78 -22.46
CA HIS A 333 -7.99 6.24 -22.40
C HIS A 333 -7.64 6.87 -23.73
#